data_a9674b962a3f95d6dd821fdd2fc4765f
#
_entry.id   a9674b962a3f95d6dd821fdd2fc4765f
#
_cell.length_a   1.000
_cell.length_b   1.000
_cell.length_c   1.000
_cell.angle_alpha   90.00
_cell.angle_beta   90.00
_cell.angle_gamma   90.00
#
_symmetry.space_group_name_H-M   'P 1'
#
loop_
_entity.id
_entity.type
_entity.pdbx_description
1 polymer ?
#
loop_
_entity_poly.entity_id
_entity_poly.type
_entity_poly.pdbx_seq_one_letter_code
_entity_poly.pdbx_strand_id
1 'polypeptide(L)'
;MGADPAQFAESLFGSVTMGNGQFCTCPSMVFIPEGDDLSKMSERYIELVGESQGAALLNPGIANAFSQGIDQWKAIEGVEVLAEGALEGTEVGAAPVVAKVSLEDFMKNSEPFMHEVFGPSTMFVVCPDKESFVEASDVFDGQLGSSIHCSEDEIGAASDLISKIGQFSGRVCINSFPTGIEVCDSVHHGGPYPATTDAQHTSIGTAGISRWGRPISFQGTPDELLPDELKSGNPLGLMRLVDGTWTRDAVS
;
A
#
# COMPACT_ATOMS: atom_id res chain seq x y z
N MET A 1 -14.56 1.00 -15.47
CA MET A 1 -13.14 0.57 -15.33
C MET A 1 -12.46 0.72 -16.68
N GLY A 2 -11.19 1.15 -16.73
CA GLY A 2 -10.45 1.26 -17.99
C GLY A 2 -9.97 -0.09 -18.56
N ALA A 3 -10.07 -1.17 -17.78
CA ALA A 3 -9.73 -2.54 -18.17
C ALA A 3 -11.01 -3.41 -18.21
N ASP A 4 -10.93 -4.52 -18.94
CA ASP A 4 -11.96 -5.56 -18.87
C ASP A 4 -12.14 -6.01 -17.40
N PRO A 5 -13.37 -6.01 -16.87
CA PRO A 5 -13.63 -6.39 -15.48
C PRO A 5 -13.10 -7.79 -15.09
N ALA A 6 -13.15 -8.76 -16.00
CA ALA A 6 -12.62 -10.09 -15.76
C ALA A 6 -11.07 -10.07 -15.67
N GLN A 7 -10.41 -9.34 -16.55
CA GLN A 7 -8.96 -9.17 -16.50
C GLN A 7 -8.51 -8.41 -15.24
N PHE A 8 -9.29 -7.43 -14.81
CA PHE A 8 -9.04 -6.74 -13.53
C PHE A 8 -9.13 -7.73 -12.35
N ALA A 9 -10.17 -8.57 -12.32
CA ALA A 9 -10.33 -9.60 -11.29
C ALA A 9 -9.13 -10.56 -11.22
N GLU A 10 -8.63 -11.02 -12.37
CA GLU A 10 -7.45 -11.89 -12.47
C GLU A 10 -6.18 -11.20 -11.94
N SER A 11 -5.98 -9.96 -12.32
CA SER A 11 -4.82 -9.17 -11.88
C SER A 11 -4.88 -8.86 -10.38
N LEU A 12 -6.06 -8.52 -9.86
CA LEU A 12 -6.30 -8.31 -8.43
C LEU A 12 -6.06 -9.60 -7.65
N PHE A 13 -6.61 -10.72 -8.11
CA PHE A 13 -6.41 -12.02 -7.49
C PHE A 13 -4.94 -12.39 -7.41
N GLY A 14 -4.19 -12.22 -8.52
CA GLY A 14 -2.75 -12.43 -8.54
C GLY A 14 -1.99 -11.56 -7.55
N SER A 15 -2.41 -10.29 -7.38
CA SER A 15 -1.83 -9.36 -6.42
C SER A 15 -2.12 -9.76 -4.97
N VAL A 16 -3.37 -10.13 -4.67
CA VAL A 16 -3.81 -10.54 -3.31
C VAL A 16 -3.20 -11.87 -2.89
N THR A 17 -3.02 -12.81 -3.81
CA THR A 17 -2.49 -14.15 -3.49
C THR A 17 -0.97 -14.26 -3.62
N MET A 18 -0.28 -13.22 -4.10
CA MET A 18 1.16 -13.19 -4.18
C MET A 18 1.80 -13.46 -2.81
N GLY A 19 2.69 -14.45 -2.71
CA GLY A 19 3.28 -14.88 -1.44
C GLY A 19 2.26 -15.30 -0.39
N ASN A 20 1.10 -15.80 -0.83
CA ASN A 20 -0.06 -16.12 -0.01
C ASN A 20 -0.54 -14.91 0.83
N GLY A 21 -0.57 -13.73 0.21
CA GLY A 21 -1.01 -12.47 0.82
C GLY A 21 -0.08 -11.87 1.87
N GLN A 22 1.13 -12.41 2.04
CA GLN A 22 2.08 -11.95 3.07
C GLN A 22 2.95 -10.80 2.57
N PHE A 23 2.30 -9.78 2.01
CA PHE A 23 2.94 -8.52 1.61
C PHE A 23 2.30 -7.33 2.33
N CYS A 24 3.13 -6.41 2.78
CA CYS A 24 2.71 -5.17 3.43
C CYS A 24 1.83 -4.26 2.56
N THR A 25 1.82 -4.49 1.25
CA THR A 25 1.01 -3.77 0.26
C THR A 25 0.01 -4.68 -0.44
N CYS A 26 -0.40 -5.78 0.20
CA CYS A 26 -1.50 -6.61 -0.29
C CYS A 26 -2.79 -5.77 -0.38
N PRO A 27 -3.53 -5.77 -1.52
CA PRO A 27 -4.77 -5.02 -1.63
C PRO A 27 -5.87 -5.58 -0.72
N SER A 28 -5.99 -5.05 0.49
CA SER A 28 -6.92 -5.53 1.51
C SER A 28 -8.35 -5.03 1.31
N MET A 29 -8.52 -3.84 0.70
CA MET A 29 -9.83 -3.25 0.41
C MET A 29 -9.86 -2.71 -1.02
N VAL A 30 -11.00 -2.93 -1.70
CA VAL A 30 -11.23 -2.44 -3.06
C VAL A 30 -12.59 -1.76 -3.12
N PHE A 31 -12.60 -0.46 -3.35
CA PHE A 31 -13.81 0.35 -3.50
C PHE A 31 -14.27 0.29 -4.95
N ILE A 32 -15.50 -0.14 -5.18
CA ILE A 32 -16.01 -0.42 -6.53
C ILE A 32 -17.41 0.14 -6.65
N PRO A 33 -17.74 0.90 -7.72
CA PRO A 33 -19.09 1.39 -7.93
C PRO A 33 -20.03 0.25 -8.32
N GLU A 34 -21.29 0.34 -7.91
CA GLU A 34 -22.34 -0.57 -8.36
C GLU A 34 -22.45 -0.58 -9.89
N GLY A 35 -22.85 -1.72 -10.45
CA GLY A 35 -23.10 -1.86 -11.88
C GLY A 35 -22.64 -3.19 -12.47
N ASP A 36 -22.75 -3.28 -13.80
CA ASP A 36 -22.40 -4.50 -14.55
C ASP A 36 -20.94 -4.90 -14.42
N ASP A 37 -20.03 -3.90 -14.31
CA ASP A 37 -18.59 -4.16 -14.14
C ASP A 37 -18.28 -4.81 -12.79
N LEU A 38 -18.93 -4.36 -11.71
CA LEU A 38 -18.83 -5.00 -10.40
C LEU A 38 -19.31 -6.45 -10.45
N SER A 39 -20.46 -6.70 -11.10
CA SER A 39 -21.03 -8.06 -11.21
C SER A 39 -20.07 -9.00 -11.92
N LYS A 40 -19.57 -8.62 -13.11
CA LYS A 40 -18.63 -9.42 -13.90
C LYS A 40 -17.30 -9.66 -13.18
N MET A 41 -16.77 -8.60 -12.55
CA MET A 41 -15.53 -8.70 -11.77
C MET A 41 -15.71 -9.63 -10.58
N SER A 42 -16.80 -9.47 -9.81
CA SER A 42 -17.08 -10.30 -8.63
C SER A 42 -17.28 -11.76 -9.00
N GLU A 43 -18.06 -12.07 -10.04
CA GLU A 43 -18.26 -13.42 -10.54
C GLU A 43 -16.91 -14.08 -10.86
N ARG A 44 -16.05 -13.39 -11.65
CA ARG A 44 -14.73 -13.92 -12.00
C ARG A 44 -13.82 -14.10 -10.80
N TYR A 45 -13.83 -13.14 -9.85
CA TYR A 45 -13.01 -13.25 -8.64
C TYR A 45 -13.44 -14.40 -7.74
N ILE A 46 -14.75 -14.62 -7.58
CA ILE A 46 -15.35 -15.74 -6.83
C ILE A 46 -14.92 -17.08 -7.43
N GLU A 47 -14.97 -17.22 -8.76
CA GLU A 47 -14.48 -18.41 -9.46
C GLU A 47 -13.01 -18.69 -9.14
N LEU A 48 -12.14 -17.66 -9.27
CA LEU A 48 -10.71 -17.78 -8.99
C LEU A 48 -10.42 -18.20 -7.54
N VAL A 49 -11.15 -17.63 -6.59
CA VAL A 49 -11.05 -18.03 -5.17
C VAL A 49 -11.51 -19.47 -4.98
N GLY A 50 -12.64 -19.86 -5.56
CA GLY A 50 -13.21 -21.22 -5.43
C GLY A 50 -12.30 -22.30 -6.07
N GLU A 51 -11.57 -21.98 -7.11
CA GLU A 51 -10.61 -22.87 -7.78
C GLU A 51 -9.24 -22.89 -7.10
N SER A 52 -8.98 -21.95 -6.18
CA SER A 52 -7.66 -21.77 -5.57
C SER A 52 -7.41 -22.70 -4.40
N GLN A 53 -6.14 -23.04 -4.25
CA GLN A 53 -5.63 -23.71 -3.06
C GLN A 53 -4.84 -22.73 -2.21
N GLY A 54 -5.09 -22.73 -0.90
CA GLY A 54 -4.31 -22.00 0.07
C GLY A 54 -2.89 -22.55 0.17
N ALA A 55 -2.01 -21.79 0.80
CA ALA A 55 -0.64 -22.15 1.01
C ALA A 55 -0.18 -21.88 2.46
N ALA A 56 1.03 -22.35 2.80
CA ALA A 56 1.61 -22.13 4.10
C ALA A 56 1.84 -20.64 4.36
N LEU A 57 1.59 -20.22 5.59
CA LEU A 57 2.01 -18.93 6.14
C LEU A 57 3.32 -19.10 6.91
N LEU A 58 4.00 -18.00 7.18
CA LEU A 58 5.36 -18.00 7.75
C LEU A 58 5.44 -18.73 9.10
N ASN A 59 4.42 -18.58 9.95
CA ASN A 59 4.38 -19.22 11.26
C ASN A 59 2.91 -19.35 11.77
N PRO A 60 2.69 -20.19 12.83
CA PRO A 60 1.36 -20.38 13.41
C PRO A 60 0.70 -19.11 13.94
N GLY A 61 1.50 -18.14 14.43
CA GLY A 61 0.97 -16.86 14.93
C GLY A 61 0.26 -16.07 13.84
N ILE A 62 0.86 -16.00 12.64
CA ILE A 62 0.26 -15.33 11.47
C ILE A 62 -0.98 -16.09 11.01
N ALA A 63 -0.93 -17.43 10.94
CA ALA A 63 -2.08 -18.24 10.54
C ALA A 63 -3.28 -18.06 11.50
N ASN A 64 -3.03 -18.03 12.81
CA ASN A 64 -4.05 -17.78 13.81
C ASN A 64 -4.61 -16.35 13.72
N ALA A 65 -3.76 -15.34 13.53
CA ALA A 65 -4.19 -13.95 13.39
C ALA A 65 -5.04 -13.76 12.13
N PHE A 66 -4.67 -14.39 11.00
CA PHE A 66 -5.48 -14.38 9.79
C PHE A 66 -6.86 -15.01 10.03
N SER A 67 -6.92 -16.23 10.59
CA SER A 67 -8.18 -16.90 10.89
C SER A 67 -9.08 -16.05 11.79
N GLN A 68 -8.52 -15.45 12.86
CA GLN A 68 -9.26 -14.56 13.75
C GLN A 68 -9.77 -13.31 13.04
N GLY A 69 -8.97 -12.73 12.12
CA GLY A 69 -9.37 -11.59 11.32
C GLY A 69 -10.55 -11.91 10.40
N ILE A 70 -10.52 -13.06 9.74
CA ILE A 70 -11.65 -13.53 8.91
C ILE A 70 -12.90 -13.80 9.77
N ASP A 71 -12.75 -14.38 10.96
CA ASP A 71 -13.87 -14.59 11.88
C ASP A 71 -14.45 -13.24 12.37
N GLN A 72 -13.60 -12.24 12.59
CA GLN A 72 -14.06 -10.87 12.90
C GLN A 72 -14.84 -10.27 11.74
N TRP A 73 -14.39 -10.40 10.49
CA TRP A 73 -15.14 -9.93 9.32
C TRP A 73 -16.53 -10.57 9.24
N LYS A 74 -16.61 -11.89 9.44
CA LYS A 74 -17.89 -12.65 9.46
C LYS A 74 -18.87 -12.18 10.55
N ALA A 75 -18.34 -11.58 11.61
CA ALA A 75 -19.15 -11.08 12.73
C ALA A 75 -19.63 -9.63 12.54
N ILE A 76 -19.11 -8.89 11.56
CA ILE A 76 -19.53 -7.51 11.29
C ILE A 76 -20.87 -7.53 10.55
N GLU A 77 -21.85 -6.79 11.06
CA GLU A 77 -23.14 -6.62 10.40
C GLU A 77 -22.96 -5.99 9.01
N GLY A 78 -23.62 -6.53 8.00
CA GLY A 78 -23.53 -6.09 6.62
C GLY A 78 -22.38 -6.70 5.81
N VAL A 79 -21.45 -7.41 6.44
CA VAL A 79 -20.41 -8.17 5.73
C VAL A 79 -20.93 -9.50 5.23
N GLU A 80 -20.69 -9.78 3.96
CA GLU A 80 -20.99 -11.06 3.30
C GLU A 80 -19.71 -11.68 2.76
N VAL A 81 -19.36 -12.89 3.18
CA VAL A 81 -18.28 -13.66 2.56
C VAL A 81 -18.79 -14.23 1.25
N LEU A 82 -18.15 -13.85 0.14
CA LEU A 82 -18.52 -14.24 -1.21
C LEU A 82 -17.93 -15.59 -1.61
N ALA A 83 -16.68 -15.84 -1.22
CA ALA A 83 -16.00 -17.12 -1.46
C ALA A 83 -14.81 -17.31 -0.51
N GLU A 84 -14.53 -18.59 -0.23
CA GLU A 84 -13.34 -19.05 0.47
C GLU A 84 -12.72 -20.20 -0.35
N GLY A 85 -11.40 -20.16 -0.55
CA GLY A 85 -10.64 -21.21 -1.21
C GLY A 85 -10.49 -22.45 -0.31
N ALA A 86 -9.90 -23.50 -0.87
CA ALA A 86 -9.56 -24.70 -0.10
C ALA A 86 -8.18 -24.57 0.56
N LEU A 87 -8.00 -25.17 1.73
CA LEU A 87 -6.68 -25.31 2.36
C LEU A 87 -6.41 -26.80 2.58
N GLU A 88 -5.43 -27.33 1.88
CA GLU A 88 -5.01 -28.71 1.98
C GLU A 88 -3.50 -28.82 2.23
N GLY A 89 -3.09 -29.88 2.91
CA GLY A 89 -1.68 -30.25 3.04
C GLY A 89 -0.86 -29.42 4.04
N THR A 90 -1.47 -28.47 4.77
CA THR A 90 -0.79 -27.72 5.82
C THR A 90 -1.76 -27.32 6.94
N GLU A 91 -1.29 -27.42 8.20
CA GLU A 91 -2.01 -26.92 9.38
C GLU A 91 -1.68 -25.44 9.67
N VAL A 92 -0.60 -24.92 9.06
CA VAL A 92 -0.13 -23.55 9.23
C VAL A 92 -0.24 -22.84 7.88
N GLY A 93 -1.44 -22.43 7.52
CA GLY A 93 -1.68 -21.81 6.22
C GLY A 93 -2.96 -21.00 6.20
N ALA A 94 -3.24 -20.41 5.05
CA ALA A 94 -4.48 -19.72 4.75
C ALA A 94 -4.93 -20.00 3.31
N ALA A 95 -6.23 -20.09 3.11
CA ALA A 95 -6.85 -20.07 1.79
C ALA A 95 -7.29 -18.64 1.44
N PRO A 96 -7.37 -18.28 0.15
CA PRO A 96 -7.91 -17.00 -0.27
C PRO A 96 -9.35 -16.79 0.17
N VAL A 97 -9.65 -15.57 0.63
CA VAL A 97 -10.99 -15.17 1.07
C VAL A 97 -11.37 -13.85 0.40
N VAL A 98 -12.60 -13.78 -0.10
CA VAL A 98 -13.19 -12.51 -0.54
C VAL A 98 -14.51 -12.28 0.16
N ALA A 99 -14.67 -11.07 0.66
CA ALA A 99 -15.91 -10.62 1.28
C ALA A 99 -16.36 -9.30 0.64
N LYS A 100 -17.60 -8.90 0.89
CA LYS A 100 -18.12 -7.58 0.50
C LYS A 100 -18.89 -6.93 1.64
N VAL A 101 -18.98 -5.61 1.55
CA VAL A 101 -19.81 -4.75 2.42
C VAL A 101 -20.30 -3.57 1.59
N SER A 102 -21.47 -3.02 1.93
CA SER A 102 -21.91 -1.75 1.33
C SER A 102 -21.07 -0.58 1.87
N LEU A 103 -20.90 0.49 1.08
CA LEU A 103 -20.26 1.71 1.57
C LEU A 103 -21.02 2.29 2.77
N GLU A 104 -22.35 2.22 2.76
CA GLU A 104 -23.16 2.68 3.88
C GLU A 104 -22.82 1.98 5.20
N ASP A 105 -22.75 0.63 5.19
CA ASP A 105 -22.42 -0.15 6.38
C ASP A 105 -20.95 0.03 6.79
N PHE A 106 -20.04 0.13 5.82
CA PHE A 106 -18.63 0.46 6.06
C PHE A 106 -18.49 1.82 6.77
N MET A 107 -19.18 2.86 6.30
CA MET A 107 -19.10 4.22 6.86
C MET A 107 -19.80 4.36 8.22
N LYS A 108 -20.79 3.53 8.54
CA LYS A 108 -21.42 3.51 9.87
C LYS A 108 -20.44 3.20 10.99
N ASN A 109 -19.50 2.31 10.74
CA ASN A 109 -18.46 1.91 11.68
C ASN A 109 -17.23 1.37 10.95
N SER A 110 -16.35 2.25 10.50
CA SER A 110 -15.18 1.91 9.70
C SER A 110 -14.03 1.29 10.51
N GLU A 111 -13.97 1.53 11.82
CA GLU A 111 -12.86 1.12 12.69
C GLU A 111 -12.52 -0.39 12.61
N PRO A 112 -13.47 -1.34 12.64
CA PRO A 112 -13.14 -2.76 12.53
C PRO A 112 -12.51 -3.16 11.19
N PHE A 113 -12.78 -2.41 10.12
CA PHE A 113 -12.19 -2.65 8.80
C PHE A 113 -10.76 -2.13 8.67
N MET A 114 -10.32 -1.25 9.56
CA MET A 114 -8.95 -0.72 9.58
C MET A 114 -7.95 -1.69 10.21
N HIS A 115 -8.40 -2.76 10.85
CA HIS A 115 -7.51 -3.81 11.36
C HIS A 115 -6.98 -4.66 10.21
N GLU A 116 -5.65 -4.79 10.13
CA GLU A 116 -5.00 -5.60 9.10
C GLU A 116 -5.34 -7.08 9.26
N VAL A 117 -5.85 -7.70 8.20
CA VAL A 117 -6.00 -9.16 8.08
C VAL A 117 -4.88 -9.66 7.18
N PHE A 118 -3.74 -10.03 7.78
CA PHE A 118 -2.51 -10.33 7.07
C PHE A 118 -2.51 -11.73 6.46
N GLY A 119 -2.81 -11.79 5.16
CA GLY A 119 -2.97 -13.03 4.40
C GLY A 119 -3.73 -12.82 3.09
N PRO A 120 -4.09 -13.88 2.38
CA PRO A 120 -4.69 -13.80 1.04
C PRO A 120 -6.18 -13.42 1.10
N SER A 121 -6.51 -12.22 1.57
CA SER A 121 -7.89 -11.76 1.68
C SER A 121 -8.08 -10.36 1.13
N THR A 122 -9.28 -10.08 0.64
CA THR A 122 -9.69 -8.75 0.20
C THR A 122 -11.17 -8.51 0.48
N MET A 123 -11.52 -7.25 0.77
CA MET A 123 -12.88 -6.78 1.00
C MET A 123 -13.32 -5.89 -0.16
N PHE A 124 -14.44 -6.19 -0.81
CA PHE A 124 -15.07 -5.31 -1.76
C PHE A 124 -16.01 -4.36 -1.03
N VAL A 125 -15.72 -3.08 -1.06
CA VAL A 125 -16.61 -2.03 -0.56
C VAL A 125 -17.42 -1.52 -1.74
N VAL A 126 -18.70 -1.83 -1.75
CA VAL A 126 -19.61 -1.51 -2.85
C VAL A 126 -20.13 -0.10 -2.69
N CYS A 127 -19.78 0.78 -3.60
CA CYS A 127 -20.11 2.20 -3.60
C CYS A 127 -21.29 2.48 -4.54
N PRO A 128 -22.21 3.37 -4.20
CA PRO A 128 -23.34 3.70 -5.07
C PRO A 128 -22.88 4.34 -6.40
N ASP A 129 -21.78 5.09 -6.37
CA ASP A 129 -21.20 5.79 -7.51
C ASP A 129 -19.69 6.04 -7.29
N LYS A 130 -19.03 6.67 -8.28
CA LYS A 130 -17.59 7.02 -8.22
C LYS A 130 -17.33 8.27 -7.37
N GLU A 131 -18.29 9.14 -7.25
CA GLU A 131 -18.23 10.37 -6.46
C GLU A 131 -18.06 10.04 -4.97
N SER A 132 -18.63 8.93 -4.53
CA SER A 132 -18.51 8.41 -3.15
C SER A 132 -17.09 8.03 -2.73
N PHE A 133 -16.15 7.83 -3.66
CA PHE A 133 -14.77 7.47 -3.33
C PHE A 133 -14.04 8.57 -2.56
N VAL A 134 -14.36 9.82 -2.84
CA VAL A 134 -13.76 10.97 -2.15
C VAL A 134 -14.19 10.99 -0.68
N GLU A 135 -15.48 10.76 -0.40
CA GLU A 135 -16.00 10.66 0.96
C GLU A 135 -15.46 9.43 1.68
N ALA A 136 -15.47 8.26 1.01
CA ALA A 136 -14.93 7.03 1.55
C ALA A 136 -13.45 7.15 1.97
N SER A 137 -12.69 8.03 1.30
CA SER A 137 -11.28 8.24 1.61
C SER A 137 -11.02 9.04 2.89
N ASP A 138 -12.05 9.67 3.49
CA ASP A 138 -11.91 10.48 4.72
C ASP A 138 -11.65 9.65 5.98
N VAL A 139 -11.94 8.36 5.95
CA VAL A 139 -11.79 7.50 7.13
C VAL A 139 -10.39 6.89 7.27
N PHE A 140 -9.53 7.05 6.25
CA PHE A 140 -8.22 6.42 6.25
C PHE A 140 -7.17 7.25 6.97
N ASP A 141 -6.50 6.63 7.93
CA ASP A 141 -5.21 7.05 8.44
C ASP A 141 -4.08 6.71 7.45
N GLY A 142 -2.83 6.95 7.82
CA GLY A 142 -1.67 6.69 6.97
C GLY A 142 -1.62 5.26 6.43
N GLN A 143 -1.46 5.13 5.11
CA GLN A 143 -1.37 3.87 4.37
C GLN A 143 -0.01 3.78 3.64
N LEU A 144 0.51 2.55 3.46
CA LEU A 144 1.73 2.32 2.68
C LEU A 144 1.52 2.57 1.19
N GLY A 145 0.34 2.27 0.68
CA GLY A 145 0.03 2.46 -0.72
C GLY A 145 -1.45 2.39 -1.03
N SER A 146 -1.83 3.11 -2.07
CA SER A 146 -3.17 3.07 -2.66
C SER A 146 -3.06 2.99 -4.18
N SER A 147 -4.08 2.43 -4.81
CA SER A 147 -4.18 2.31 -6.27
C SER A 147 -5.49 2.89 -6.78
N ILE A 148 -5.43 3.55 -7.92
CA ILE A 148 -6.61 3.98 -8.69
C ILE A 148 -6.55 3.32 -10.05
N HIS A 149 -7.64 2.67 -10.43
CA HIS A 149 -7.80 2.06 -11.73
C HIS A 149 -8.91 2.80 -12.50
N CYS A 150 -8.54 3.43 -13.59
CA CYS A 150 -9.46 4.23 -14.41
C CYS A 150 -9.03 4.18 -15.88
N SER A 151 -9.94 4.53 -16.78
CA SER A 151 -9.64 4.72 -18.20
C SER A 151 -8.89 6.04 -18.44
N GLU A 152 -8.28 6.21 -19.61
CA GLU A 152 -7.51 7.42 -19.95
C GLU A 152 -8.38 8.69 -19.89
N ASP A 153 -9.64 8.60 -20.30
CA ASP A 153 -10.60 9.71 -20.26
C ASP A 153 -11.12 10.02 -18.85
N GLU A 154 -10.99 9.11 -17.89
CA GLU A 154 -11.36 9.31 -16.50
C GLU A 154 -10.23 9.90 -15.64
N ILE A 155 -8.97 9.86 -16.10
CA ILE A 155 -7.80 10.34 -15.32
C ILE A 155 -7.98 11.79 -14.86
N GLY A 156 -8.50 12.66 -15.73
CA GLY A 156 -8.77 14.06 -15.38
C GLY A 156 -9.79 14.22 -14.25
N ALA A 157 -10.83 13.41 -14.26
CA ALA A 157 -11.87 13.41 -13.22
C ALA A 157 -11.36 12.82 -11.88
N ALA A 158 -10.35 11.96 -11.93
CA ALA A 158 -9.75 11.37 -10.72
C ALA A 158 -8.78 12.30 -9.98
N SER A 159 -8.51 13.51 -10.48
CA SER A 159 -7.51 14.44 -9.93
C SER A 159 -7.71 14.75 -8.45
N ASP A 160 -8.95 15.04 -8.04
CA ASP A 160 -9.27 15.36 -6.65
C ASP A 160 -9.08 14.14 -5.73
N LEU A 161 -9.50 12.97 -6.19
CA LEU A 161 -9.30 11.72 -5.47
C LEU A 161 -7.81 11.38 -5.34
N ILE A 162 -7.01 11.54 -6.42
CA ILE A 162 -5.56 11.34 -6.40
C ILE A 162 -4.91 12.28 -5.38
N SER A 163 -5.29 13.55 -5.37
CA SER A 163 -4.77 14.55 -4.44
C SER A 163 -5.10 14.19 -2.99
N LYS A 164 -6.31 13.69 -2.74
CA LYS A 164 -6.76 13.29 -1.42
C LYS A 164 -6.04 12.02 -0.93
N ILE A 165 -5.95 10.99 -1.77
CA ILE A 165 -5.22 9.76 -1.49
C ILE A 165 -3.74 10.04 -1.20
N GLY A 166 -3.13 11.00 -1.91
CA GLY A 166 -1.75 11.43 -1.67
C GLY A 166 -1.50 12.02 -0.28
N GLN A 167 -2.54 12.41 0.46
CA GLN A 167 -2.39 12.94 1.82
C GLN A 167 -2.18 11.84 2.86
N PHE A 168 -2.68 10.65 2.61
CA PHE A 168 -2.58 9.53 3.55
C PHE A 168 -1.80 8.32 3.02
N SER A 169 -1.40 8.30 1.75
CA SER A 169 -0.67 7.17 1.15
C SER A 169 0.79 7.51 0.90
N GLY A 170 1.68 6.60 1.26
CA GLY A 170 3.10 6.71 0.94
C GLY A 170 3.42 6.50 -0.54
N ARG A 171 2.57 5.75 -1.26
CA ARG A 171 2.69 5.48 -2.69
C ARG A 171 1.31 5.46 -3.34
N VAL A 172 1.13 6.20 -4.41
CA VAL A 172 -0.09 6.19 -5.23
C VAL A 172 0.22 5.51 -6.57
N CYS A 173 -0.48 4.43 -6.87
CA CYS A 173 -0.35 3.67 -8.11
C CYS A 173 -1.53 3.99 -9.04
N ILE A 174 -1.24 4.19 -10.31
CA ILE A 174 -2.28 4.37 -11.34
C ILE A 174 -2.26 3.18 -12.27
N ASN A 175 -3.42 2.52 -12.43
CA ASN A 175 -3.61 1.34 -13.27
C ASN A 175 -2.60 0.21 -13.00
N SER A 176 -2.17 0.09 -11.74
CA SER A 176 -1.28 -0.97 -11.26
C SER A 176 -1.58 -1.29 -9.81
N PHE A 177 -1.36 -2.54 -9.41
CA PHE A 177 -1.53 -2.95 -8.02
C PHE A 177 -0.29 -2.61 -7.19
N PRO A 178 -0.44 -2.33 -5.88
CA PRO A 178 0.66 -1.89 -5.04
C PRO A 178 1.58 -3.06 -4.61
N THR A 179 1.16 -4.31 -4.78
CA THR A 179 1.96 -5.49 -4.43
C THR A 179 3.15 -5.61 -5.37
N GLY A 180 4.34 -5.72 -4.78
CA GLY A 180 5.60 -5.58 -5.49
C GLY A 180 6.03 -4.12 -5.64
N ILE A 181 7.34 -3.89 -5.55
CA ILE A 181 7.93 -2.56 -5.62
C ILE A 181 9.27 -2.65 -6.36
N GLU A 182 9.46 -1.78 -7.35
CA GLU A 182 10.74 -1.66 -8.01
C GLU A 182 11.71 -0.87 -7.12
N VAL A 183 12.88 -1.43 -6.85
CA VAL A 183 13.92 -0.75 -6.08
C VAL A 183 14.76 0.11 -7.01
N CYS A 184 14.56 1.42 -6.95
CA CYS A 184 15.27 2.42 -7.72
C CYS A 184 15.58 3.64 -6.83
N ASP A 185 16.31 4.62 -7.35
CA ASP A 185 16.73 5.79 -6.56
C ASP A 185 15.57 6.66 -6.07
N SER A 186 14.44 6.63 -6.78
CA SER A 186 13.22 7.36 -6.41
C SER A 186 12.23 6.55 -5.56
N VAL A 187 12.56 5.29 -5.20
CA VAL A 187 11.64 4.46 -4.43
C VAL A 187 11.40 5.05 -3.04
N HIS A 188 10.13 5.09 -2.67
CA HIS A 188 9.71 5.38 -1.31
C HIS A 188 8.75 4.29 -0.82
N HIS A 189 9.11 3.62 0.26
CA HIS A 189 8.24 2.69 0.99
C HIS A 189 8.08 3.17 2.41
N GLY A 190 6.98 3.82 2.67
CA GLY A 190 6.66 4.49 3.91
C GLY A 190 5.25 5.06 3.86
N GLY A 191 5.02 6.22 4.44
CA GLY A 191 3.74 6.91 4.45
C GLY A 191 3.55 7.68 5.75
N PRO A 192 2.44 8.41 5.90
CA PRO A 192 2.09 9.04 7.16
C PRO A 192 1.85 7.99 8.26
N TYR A 193 1.98 8.38 9.51
CA TYR A 193 1.60 7.52 10.63
C TYR A 193 0.11 7.13 10.51
N PRO A 194 -0.30 5.87 10.75
CA PRO A 194 0.48 4.76 11.32
C PRO A 194 1.21 3.87 10.30
N ALA A 195 1.22 4.20 8.99
CA ALA A 195 1.90 3.38 7.99
C ALA A 195 3.41 3.21 8.29
N THR A 196 4.04 4.23 8.86
CA THR A 196 5.41 4.18 9.36
C THR A 196 5.58 5.04 10.60
N THR A 197 6.58 4.71 11.41
CA THR A 197 7.00 5.51 12.58
C THR A 197 7.89 6.69 12.20
N ASP A 198 8.38 6.75 10.96
CA ASP A 198 9.22 7.83 10.45
C ASP A 198 8.87 8.09 8.97
N ALA A 199 7.99 9.07 8.75
CA ALA A 199 7.48 9.41 7.44
C ALA A 199 8.51 10.07 6.50
N GLN A 200 9.66 10.52 7.03
CA GLN A 200 10.69 11.21 6.23
C GLN A 200 11.65 10.24 5.54
N HIS A 201 11.66 8.96 5.96
CA HIS A 201 12.62 7.99 5.46
C HIS A 201 11.92 6.80 4.81
N THR A 202 12.42 6.40 3.65
CA THR A 202 12.02 5.11 3.05
C THR A 202 12.60 3.95 3.84
N SER A 203 11.85 2.83 3.91
CA SER A 203 12.33 1.58 4.54
C SER A 203 13.11 0.67 3.58
N ILE A 204 13.12 0.98 2.28
CA ILE A 204 13.83 0.19 1.25
C ILE A 204 14.59 1.11 0.29
N GLY A 205 15.51 0.51 -0.47
CA GLY A 205 16.35 1.23 -1.42
C GLY A 205 17.57 1.89 -0.78
N THR A 206 18.42 2.50 -1.60
CA THR A 206 19.69 3.11 -1.16
C THR A 206 19.48 4.26 -0.19
N ALA A 207 18.41 5.03 -0.37
CA ALA A 207 18.08 6.15 0.51
C ALA A 207 17.63 5.72 1.93
N GLY A 208 17.31 4.44 2.13
CA GLY A 208 16.93 3.88 3.44
C GLY A 208 18.01 4.03 4.51
N ILE A 209 19.29 4.12 4.10
CA ILE A 209 20.40 4.33 5.04
C ILE A 209 20.30 5.67 5.78
N SER A 210 19.69 6.68 5.19
CA SER A 210 19.54 8.01 5.79
C SER A 210 18.75 8.00 7.10
N ARG A 211 17.89 7.00 7.32
CA ARG A 211 17.16 6.78 8.58
C ARG A 211 18.10 6.59 9.77
N TRP A 212 19.29 6.03 9.53
CA TRP A 212 20.28 5.69 10.56
C TRP A 212 21.33 6.78 10.75
N GLY A 213 21.29 7.82 9.90
CA GLY A 213 22.11 8.99 10.01
C GLY A 213 21.46 10.09 10.85
N ARG A 214 22.26 10.99 11.35
CA ARG A 214 21.81 12.25 11.94
C ARG A 214 22.68 13.40 11.48
N PRO A 215 22.15 14.59 11.30
CA PRO A 215 22.98 15.77 11.02
C PRO A 215 23.87 16.11 12.22
N ILE A 216 25.05 16.63 11.92
CA ILE A 216 25.97 17.22 12.89
C ILE A 216 26.47 18.56 12.34
N SER A 217 26.55 19.57 13.16
CA SER A 217 27.10 20.89 12.80
C SER A 217 28.44 21.09 13.45
N PHE A 218 29.39 21.68 12.69
CA PHE A 218 30.68 22.16 13.17
C PHE A 218 30.66 23.67 13.12
N GLN A 219 30.96 24.34 14.25
CA GLN A 219 31.01 25.80 14.33
C GLN A 219 32.33 26.23 14.94
N GLY A 220 33.02 27.16 14.25
CA GLY A 220 34.34 27.67 14.71
C GLY A 220 35.42 26.62 14.74
N THR A 221 35.24 25.50 14.05
CA THR A 221 36.20 24.39 14.01
C THR A 221 37.33 24.71 13.03
N PRO A 222 38.61 24.63 13.44
CA PRO A 222 39.75 24.74 12.52
C PRO A 222 39.66 23.68 11.40
N ASP A 223 40.08 24.05 10.19
CA ASP A 223 39.96 23.20 9.00
C ASP A 223 40.68 21.86 9.16
N GLU A 224 41.79 21.83 9.90
CA GLU A 224 42.56 20.63 10.17
C GLU A 224 41.79 19.58 11.00
N LEU A 225 40.81 20.03 11.77
CA LEU A 225 39.96 19.16 12.63
C LEU A 225 38.65 18.74 11.97
N LEU A 226 38.35 19.34 10.80
CA LEU A 226 37.18 18.96 10.04
C LEU A 226 37.37 17.61 9.33
N PRO A 227 36.33 16.78 9.16
CA PRO A 227 36.37 15.65 8.27
C PRO A 227 36.60 16.12 6.81
N ASP A 228 37.17 15.26 5.98
CA ASP A 228 37.58 15.62 4.61
C ASP A 228 36.42 16.12 3.75
N GLU A 229 35.21 15.67 4.01
CA GLU A 229 33.97 16.12 3.35
C GLU A 229 33.68 17.62 3.56
N LEU A 230 34.15 18.17 4.69
CA LEU A 230 33.87 19.55 5.10
C LEU A 230 35.07 20.47 5.00
N LYS A 231 36.28 19.96 4.73
CA LYS A 231 37.47 20.80 4.58
C LYS A 231 37.30 21.84 3.48
N SER A 232 37.82 23.05 3.72
CA SER A 232 37.73 24.18 2.80
C SER A 232 38.25 23.84 1.41
N GLY A 233 39.35 23.11 1.31
CA GLY A 233 39.98 22.71 0.04
C GLY A 233 39.20 21.66 -0.77
N ASN A 234 38.13 21.05 -0.22
CA ASN A 234 37.34 20.00 -0.86
C ASN A 234 38.20 18.84 -1.44
N PRO A 235 39.01 18.18 -0.62
CA PRO A 235 39.95 17.16 -1.10
C PRO A 235 39.28 15.98 -1.79
N LEU A 236 38.00 15.71 -1.50
CA LEU A 236 37.22 14.62 -2.09
C LEU A 236 36.48 15.05 -3.38
N GLY A 237 36.53 16.34 -3.78
CA GLY A 237 35.85 16.86 -4.96
C GLY A 237 34.32 16.73 -4.90
N LEU A 238 33.73 16.74 -3.70
CA LEU A 238 32.28 16.56 -3.50
C LEU A 238 31.51 17.81 -3.97
N MET A 239 30.30 17.58 -4.50
CA MET A 239 29.34 18.66 -4.72
C MET A 239 28.80 19.09 -3.35
N ARG A 240 28.98 20.38 -3.00
CA ARG A 240 28.60 20.94 -1.71
C ARG A 240 27.75 22.18 -1.88
N LEU A 241 26.90 22.46 -0.92
CA LEU A 241 26.15 23.71 -0.84
C LEU A 241 26.99 24.70 0.00
N VAL A 242 27.51 25.72 -0.64
CA VAL A 242 28.31 26.80 0.01
C VAL A 242 27.59 28.12 -0.24
N ASP A 243 27.21 28.79 0.84
CA ASP A 243 26.51 30.11 0.78
C ASP A 243 25.29 30.10 -0.17
N GLY A 244 24.53 29.00 -0.17
CA GLY A 244 23.37 28.86 -1.02
C GLY A 244 23.63 28.42 -2.47
N THR A 245 24.90 28.19 -2.84
CA THR A 245 25.30 27.79 -4.21
C THR A 245 25.92 26.41 -4.21
N TRP A 246 25.48 25.55 -5.14
CA TRP A 246 26.08 24.24 -5.35
C TRP A 246 27.39 24.37 -6.12
N THR A 247 28.48 23.90 -5.53
CA THR A 247 29.82 23.98 -6.14
C THR A 247 30.70 22.80 -5.73
N ARG A 248 31.75 22.56 -6.53
CA ARG A 248 32.85 21.65 -6.20
C ARG A 248 34.14 22.42 -5.84
N ASP A 249 34.09 23.73 -5.90
CA ASP A 249 35.25 24.56 -5.66
C ASP A 249 35.67 24.53 -4.18
N ALA A 250 36.93 24.91 -3.96
CA ALA A 250 37.42 25.22 -2.63
C ALA A 250 36.69 26.44 -2.08
N VAL A 251 36.49 26.49 -0.77
CA VAL A 251 35.99 27.67 -0.06
C VAL A 251 37.17 28.44 0.47
N SER A 252 37.18 29.75 0.25
CA SER A 252 38.20 30.64 0.75
C SER A 252 37.92 31.13 2.17
#